data_821282fc6acfc7c1560e289198d4950c
#
_entry.id   821282fc6acfc7c1560e289198d4950c
#
_cell.length_a   1.000
_cell.length_b   1.000
_cell.length_c   1.000
_cell.angle_alpha   90.00
_cell.angle_beta   90.00
_cell.angle_gamma   90.00
#
_symmetry.space_group_name_H-M   'P 1'
#
loop_
_entity.id
_entity.type
_entity.pdbx_description
1 polymer ?
#
loop_
_entity_poly.entity_id
_entity_poly.type
_entity_poly.pdbx_seq_one_letter_code
_entity_poly.pdbx_strand_id
1 'polypeptide(L)'
;MSSNEAILANVEARGGVYVWETEVFTVAFMANVAITDADVLPLVELRGVQQIALNAAELFLSAVAKVAGTPGLQSLVLFNSSYSELELASLRAIGPEIMLA
;
A
#
# COMPACT_ATOMS: atom_id res chain seq x y z
N MET A 1 -0.98 -14.86 -16.09
CA MET A 1 -1.61 -13.56 -15.93
C MET A 1 -1.95 -13.33 -14.48
N SER A 2 -1.25 -12.40 -13.85
CA SER A 2 -1.61 -12.08 -12.48
C SER A 2 -2.97 -11.38 -12.50
N SER A 3 -3.85 -11.80 -11.64
CA SER A 3 -5.15 -11.16 -11.51
C SER A 3 -5.20 -10.44 -10.17
N ASN A 4 -5.98 -9.38 -10.14
CA ASN A 4 -6.24 -8.69 -8.88
C ASN A 4 -6.80 -9.65 -7.85
N GLU A 5 -7.60 -10.61 -8.29
CA GLU A 5 -8.25 -11.58 -7.39
C GLU A 5 -7.26 -12.37 -6.55
N ALA A 6 -6.16 -12.84 -7.17
CA ALA A 6 -5.15 -13.60 -6.44
C ALA A 6 -4.44 -12.72 -5.41
N ILE A 7 -4.14 -11.48 -5.77
CA ILE A 7 -3.49 -10.53 -4.86
C ILE A 7 -4.43 -10.17 -3.72
N LEU A 8 -5.71 -9.92 -4.01
CA LEU A 8 -6.69 -9.58 -2.99
C LEU A 8 -6.98 -10.74 -2.05
N ALA A 9 -6.96 -11.97 -2.55
CA ALA A 9 -7.07 -13.15 -1.68
C ALA A 9 -5.91 -13.20 -0.68
N ASN A 10 -4.70 -12.86 -1.11
CA ASN A 10 -3.55 -12.80 -0.23
C ASN A 10 -3.68 -11.66 0.78
N VAL A 11 -4.20 -10.52 0.37
CA VAL A 11 -4.49 -9.40 1.27
C VAL A 11 -5.41 -9.85 2.42
N GLU A 12 -6.50 -10.52 2.08
CA GLU A 12 -7.44 -11.02 3.09
C GLU A 12 -6.79 -12.06 4.01
N ALA A 13 -5.97 -12.93 3.44
CA ALA A 13 -5.26 -13.96 4.21
C ALA A 13 -4.31 -13.35 5.24
N ARG A 14 -3.81 -12.14 5.00
CA ARG A 14 -2.91 -11.42 5.90
C ARG A 14 -3.63 -10.45 6.83
N GLY A 15 -4.96 -10.46 6.84
CA GLY A 15 -5.75 -9.60 7.70
C GLY A 15 -6.09 -8.23 7.12
N GLY A 16 -5.80 -8.01 5.84
CA GLY A 16 -6.17 -6.79 5.17
C GLY A 16 -7.61 -6.80 4.70
N VAL A 17 -8.09 -5.66 4.26
CA VAL A 17 -9.43 -5.50 3.71
C VAL A 17 -9.34 -4.74 2.39
N TYR A 18 -10.37 -4.86 1.56
CA TYR A 18 -10.40 -4.12 0.31
C TYR A 18 -11.84 -3.82 -0.11
N VAL A 19 -11.98 -2.75 -0.91
CA VAL A 19 -13.19 -2.44 -1.65
C VAL A 19 -12.81 -2.42 -3.12
N TRP A 20 -13.45 -3.26 -3.92
CA TRP A 20 -13.17 -3.35 -5.34
C TRP A 20 -14.48 -3.27 -6.12
N GLU A 21 -14.82 -2.05 -6.52
CA GLU A 21 -16.02 -1.75 -7.29
C GLU A 21 -15.62 -0.96 -8.54
N THR A 22 -16.59 -0.64 -9.39
CA THR A 22 -16.33 -0.02 -10.68
C THR A 22 -15.55 1.31 -10.56
N GLU A 23 -15.84 2.10 -9.55
CA GLU A 23 -15.25 3.44 -9.40
C GLU A 23 -14.38 3.58 -8.16
N VAL A 24 -14.33 2.55 -7.31
CA VAL A 24 -13.57 2.60 -6.05
C VAL A 24 -12.76 1.34 -5.92
N PHE A 25 -11.44 1.49 -5.82
CA PHE A 25 -10.57 0.36 -5.55
C PHE A 25 -9.56 0.77 -4.48
N THR A 26 -9.78 0.29 -3.26
CA THR A 26 -8.97 0.59 -2.09
C THR A 26 -8.55 -0.70 -1.42
N VAL A 27 -7.28 -0.77 -1.01
CA VAL A 27 -6.74 -1.87 -0.22
C VAL A 27 -6.18 -1.30 1.07
N ALA A 28 -6.48 -1.93 2.21
CA ALA A 28 -6.04 -1.41 3.50
C ALA A 28 -5.56 -2.52 4.43
N PHE A 29 -4.38 -2.28 5.01
CA PHE A 29 -3.91 -3.01 6.19
C PHE A 29 -3.94 -2.01 7.34
N MET A 30 -4.83 -2.24 8.29
CA MET A 30 -5.08 -1.30 9.38
C MET A 30 -3.92 -1.27 10.38
N ALA A 31 -3.91 -0.27 11.25
CA ALA A 31 -2.80 0.00 12.16
C ALA A 31 -2.49 -1.16 13.13
N ASN A 32 -3.48 -2.01 13.40
CA ASN A 32 -3.32 -3.14 14.32
C ASN A 32 -2.99 -4.46 13.62
N VAL A 33 -2.79 -4.44 12.29
CA VAL A 33 -2.47 -5.64 11.52
C VAL A 33 -0.98 -5.62 11.19
N ALA A 34 -0.23 -6.57 11.76
CA ALA A 34 1.21 -6.66 11.51
C ALA A 34 1.47 -7.21 10.11
N ILE A 35 2.24 -6.48 9.32
CA ILE A 35 2.63 -6.89 7.96
C ILE A 35 4.11 -6.62 7.75
N THR A 36 4.70 -7.35 6.81
CA THR A 36 6.10 -7.21 6.44
C THR A 36 6.23 -6.83 4.97
N ASP A 37 7.45 -6.58 4.53
CA ASP A 37 7.71 -6.25 3.12
C ASP A 37 7.16 -7.31 2.17
N ALA A 38 7.30 -8.59 2.52
CA ALA A 38 6.81 -9.68 1.69
C ALA A 38 5.28 -9.65 1.52
N ASP A 39 4.56 -9.10 2.48
CA ASP A 39 3.10 -9.00 2.42
C ASP A 39 2.64 -7.90 1.49
N VAL A 40 3.43 -6.84 1.34
CA VAL A 40 3.01 -5.65 0.58
C VAL A 40 3.57 -5.58 -0.83
N LEU A 41 4.70 -6.22 -1.10
CA LEU A 41 5.32 -6.16 -2.44
C LEU A 41 4.40 -6.67 -3.56
N PRO A 42 3.57 -7.70 -3.37
CA PRO A 42 2.63 -8.12 -4.41
C PRO A 42 1.61 -7.05 -4.81
N LEU A 43 1.38 -6.04 -3.95
CA LEU A 43 0.41 -4.98 -4.24
C LEU A 43 0.79 -4.17 -5.49
N VAL A 44 2.07 -4.14 -5.85
CA VAL A 44 2.53 -3.41 -7.04
C VAL A 44 1.96 -3.97 -8.33
N GLU A 45 1.47 -5.21 -8.31
CA GLU A 45 0.87 -5.88 -9.47
C GLU A 45 -0.62 -5.58 -9.62
N LEU A 46 -1.22 -4.88 -8.66
CA LEU A 46 -2.64 -4.53 -8.73
C LEU A 46 -2.89 -3.57 -9.90
N ARG A 47 -4.01 -3.78 -10.58
CA ARG A 47 -4.45 -2.94 -11.69
C ARG A 47 -5.65 -2.12 -11.26
N GLY A 48 -5.55 -0.81 -11.41
CA GLY A 48 -6.66 0.09 -11.13
C GLY A 48 -6.81 0.52 -9.69
N VAL A 49 -5.93 0.06 -8.78
CA VAL A 49 -6.00 0.48 -7.39
C VAL A 49 -5.74 1.97 -7.28
N GLN A 50 -6.56 2.64 -6.49
CA GLN A 50 -6.51 4.10 -6.32
C GLN A 50 -5.91 4.51 -4.98
N GLN A 51 -6.16 3.73 -3.94
CA GLN A 51 -5.68 4.03 -2.61
C GLN A 51 -5.20 2.76 -1.91
N ILE A 52 -4.06 2.87 -1.22
CA ILE A 52 -3.52 1.79 -0.41
C ILE A 52 -3.21 2.37 0.96
N ALA A 53 -3.60 1.65 2.02
CA ALA A 53 -3.25 1.99 3.39
C ALA A 53 -2.40 0.85 3.97
N LEU A 54 -1.29 1.19 4.60
CA LEU A 54 -0.34 0.22 5.13
C LEU A 54 0.02 0.53 6.58
N ASN A 55 0.19 -0.54 7.37
CA ASN A 55 0.84 -0.41 8.67
C ASN A 55 2.36 -0.46 8.42
N ALA A 56 3.01 0.69 8.53
CA ALA A 56 4.42 0.85 8.17
C ALA A 56 5.41 0.48 9.27
N ALA A 57 4.92 0.02 10.43
CA ALA A 57 5.78 -0.23 11.59
C ALA A 57 6.93 -1.20 11.30
N GLU A 58 6.69 -2.22 10.49
CA GLU A 58 7.68 -3.25 10.14
C GLU A 58 8.13 -3.18 8.69
N LEU A 59 7.85 -2.08 7.99
CA LEU A 59 8.18 -1.93 6.57
C LEU A 59 9.42 -1.10 6.37
N PHE A 60 10.32 -1.57 5.51
CA PHE A 60 11.45 -0.77 5.05
C PHE A 60 10.98 0.25 4.03
N LEU A 61 11.65 1.38 3.99
CA LEU A 61 11.33 2.45 3.05
C LEU A 61 11.33 1.97 1.60
N SER A 62 12.25 1.07 1.24
CA SER A 62 12.34 0.56 -0.12
C SER A 62 11.08 -0.19 -0.57
N ALA A 63 10.45 -0.93 0.34
CA ALA A 63 9.21 -1.64 0.02
C ALA A 63 8.06 -0.64 -0.14
N VAL A 64 7.96 0.34 0.75
CA VAL A 64 6.93 1.38 0.69
C VAL A 64 7.10 2.20 -0.61
N ALA A 65 8.33 2.50 -1.00
CA ALA A 65 8.60 3.23 -2.24
C ALA A 65 8.12 2.45 -3.47
N LYS A 66 8.30 1.13 -3.48
CA LYS A 66 7.79 0.30 -4.57
C LYS A 66 6.27 0.33 -4.64
N VAL A 67 5.61 0.21 -3.49
CA VAL A 67 4.14 0.28 -3.43
C VAL A 67 3.66 1.65 -3.89
N ALA A 68 4.35 2.73 -3.51
CA ALA A 68 4.01 4.07 -3.97
C ALA A 68 4.08 4.20 -5.49
N GLY A 69 4.91 3.40 -6.15
CA GLY A 69 5.05 3.36 -7.60
C GLY A 69 4.01 2.51 -8.32
N THR A 70 3.04 1.95 -7.61
CA THR A 70 1.98 1.14 -8.24
C THR A 70 1.24 1.98 -9.29
N PRO A 71 1.09 1.48 -10.53
CA PRO A 71 0.45 2.26 -11.58
C PRO A 71 -0.96 2.70 -11.22
N GLY A 72 -1.22 4.00 -11.39
CA GLY A 72 -2.54 4.57 -11.13
C GLY A 72 -2.84 4.90 -9.68
N LEU A 73 -1.95 4.58 -8.75
CA LEU A 73 -2.16 4.86 -7.34
C LEU A 73 -2.22 6.36 -7.10
N GLN A 74 -3.30 6.83 -6.46
CA GLN A 74 -3.53 8.25 -6.20
C GLN A 74 -3.12 8.65 -4.79
N SER A 75 -3.29 7.76 -3.82
CA SER A 75 -2.90 8.06 -2.43
C SER A 75 -2.41 6.82 -1.71
N LEU A 76 -1.49 7.05 -0.78
CA LEU A 76 -0.91 6.03 0.07
C LEU A 76 -0.97 6.51 1.51
N VAL A 77 -1.69 5.79 2.36
CA VAL A 77 -1.84 6.10 3.78
C VAL A 77 -0.89 5.21 4.57
N LEU A 78 -0.12 5.81 5.47
CA LEU A 78 0.83 5.08 6.31
C LEU A 78 0.46 5.23 7.78
N PHE A 79 0.17 4.09 8.42
CA PHE A 79 -0.01 4.01 9.86
C PHE A 79 1.32 3.67 10.53
N ASN A 80 1.56 4.21 11.71
CA ASN A 80 2.73 3.86 12.53
C ASN A 80 4.07 4.10 11.83
N SER A 81 4.13 5.06 10.91
CA SER A 81 5.37 5.35 10.21
C SER A 81 6.34 6.10 11.12
N SER A 82 7.62 5.78 10.98
CA SER A 82 8.70 6.48 11.69
C SER A 82 9.73 7.05 10.72
N TYR A 83 9.34 7.22 9.46
CA TYR A 83 10.23 7.76 8.43
C TYR A 83 10.55 9.23 8.67
N SER A 84 11.76 9.63 8.34
CA SER A 84 12.20 11.02 8.44
C SER A 84 11.49 11.89 7.40
N GLU A 85 11.59 13.22 7.57
CA GLU A 85 11.04 14.16 6.57
C GLU A 85 11.68 13.97 5.19
N LEU A 86 12.97 13.67 5.13
CA LEU A 86 13.64 13.40 3.86
C LEU A 86 13.12 12.13 3.22
N GLU A 87 12.88 11.10 4.01
CA GLU A 87 12.31 9.84 3.52
C GLU A 87 10.90 10.05 3.01
N LEU A 88 10.08 10.79 3.73
CA LEU A 88 8.72 11.12 3.30
C LEU A 88 8.73 11.95 2.03
N ALA A 89 9.67 12.90 1.92
CA ALA A 89 9.80 13.71 0.71
C ALA A 89 10.14 12.83 -0.50
N SER A 90 10.98 11.81 -0.33
CA SER A 90 11.31 10.91 -1.41
C SER A 90 10.09 10.08 -1.85
N LEU A 91 9.24 9.68 -0.92
CA LEU A 91 7.99 8.98 -1.24
C LEU A 91 7.04 9.88 -2.02
N ARG A 92 6.89 11.14 -1.58
CA ARG A 92 6.01 12.10 -2.24
C ARG A 92 6.44 12.39 -3.68
N ALA A 93 7.72 12.33 -3.95
CA ALA A 93 8.27 12.56 -5.29
C ALA A 93 7.90 11.46 -6.28
N ILE A 94 7.45 10.29 -5.81
CA ILE A 94 7.11 9.17 -6.68
C ILE A 94 5.80 9.42 -7.42
N GLY A 95 4.83 10.09 -6.79
CA GLY A 95 3.59 10.48 -7.45
C GLY A 95 2.35 10.52 -6.59
N PRO A 96 2.01 9.49 -5.79
CA PRO A 96 0.78 9.53 -5.03
C PRO A 96 0.89 10.48 -3.85
N GLU A 97 -0.26 10.94 -3.37
CA GLU A 97 -0.32 11.69 -2.13
C GLU A 97 0.03 10.78 -0.96
N ILE A 98 0.94 11.20 -0.10
CA ILE A 98 1.35 10.42 1.07
C ILE A 98 0.66 11.02 2.30
N MET A 99 -0.18 10.23 2.94
CA MET A 99 -0.92 10.64 4.11
C MET A 99 -0.44 9.83 5.32
N LEU A 100 -0.23 10.52 6.43
CA LEU A 100 0.17 9.88 7.68
C LEU A 100 -1.03 9.82 8.62
N ALA A 101 -1.26 8.66 9.18
CA ALA A 101 -2.38 8.44 10.08
C ALA A 101 -1.92 7.92 11.44
#